data_bbfc06a2f49aebe808315d5a9b7fef32
#
_entry.id   bbfc06a2f49aebe808315d5a9b7fef32
#
_cell.length_a   1.000
_cell.length_b   1.000
_cell.length_c   1.000
_cell.angle_alpha   90.00
_cell.angle_beta   90.00
_cell.angle_gamma   90.00
#
_symmetry.space_group_name_H-M   'P 1'
#
loop_
_entity.id
_entity.type
_entity.pdbx_description
1 polymer ?
#
loop_
_entity_poly.entity_id
_entity_poly.type
_entity_poly.pdbx_seq_one_letter_code
_entity_poly.pdbx_strand_id
1 'polypeptide(L)'
;MRKRKQSGFSLIELLIVVAIILIIAAIAIPNLMASRMSANESSAVQETRAITTAEVVYSTQYNIGFAPALVNLGDGGSVSSTSAGLIDSVLAAGSKSGYSFTYAALNPDAATHYQSFSLNSDPLNAGYSGRKHFFTDQTAVIRVNLTTTSTVADPAI
;
A
#
# COMPACT_ATOMS: atom_id res chain seq x y z
N MET A 1 -14.22 -61.46 -21.22
CA MET A 1 -13.78 -60.07 -20.89
C MET A 1 -14.79 -59.09 -21.44
N ARG A 2 -15.52 -58.37 -20.59
CA ARG A 2 -16.49 -57.31 -20.97
C ARG A 2 -15.73 -56.04 -21.22
N LYS A 3 -15.61 -55.57 -22.49
CA LYS A 3 -15.06 -54.24 -22.85
C LYS A 3 -16.01 -53.17 -22.26
N ARG A 4 -15.56 -52.41 -21.27
CA ARG A 4 -16.24 -51.19 -20.81
C ARG A 4 -16.27 -50.22 -21.99
N LYS A 5 -17.47 -49.84 -22.43
CA LYS A 5 -17.64 -48.71 -23.37
C LYS A 5 -17.21 -47.42 -22.67
N GLN A 6 -16.11 -46.81 -23.11
CA GLN A 6 -15.77 -45.43 -22.72
C GLN A 6 -16.73 -44.51 -23.46
N SER A 7 -17.65 -43.89 -22.70
CA SER A 7 -18.44 -42.78 -23.23
C SER A 7 -17.55 -41.54 -23.28
N GLY A 8 -17.31 -41.01 -24.47
CA GLY A 8 -16.61 -39.73 -24.66
C GLY A 8 -17.52 -38.55 -24.31
N PHE A 9 -16.94 -37.44 -23.89
CA PHE A 9 -17.65 -36.16 -23.63
C PHE A 9 -18.24 -35.60 -24.92
N SER A 10 -19.48 -35.13 -24.88
CA SER A 10 -20.11 -34.48 -26.03
C SER A 10 -19.58 -33.06 -26.17
N LEU A 11 -19.37 -32.60 -27.42
CA LEU A 11 -18.94 -31.25 -27.74
C LEU A 11 -19.93 -30.21 -27.19
N ILE A 12 -21.23 -30.51 -27.18
CA ILE A 12 -22.26 -29.60 -26.66
C ILE A 12 -22.21 -29.49 -25.12
N GLU A 13 -21.89 -30.57 -24.41
CA GLU A 13 -21.70 -30.52 -22.95
C GLU A 13 -20.53 -29.61 -22.56
N LEU A 14 -19.44 -29.68 -23.32
CA LEU A 14 -18.30 -28.79 -23.09
C LEU A 14 -18.67 -27.33 -23.40
N LEU A 15 -19.40 -27.08 -24.48
CA LEU A 15 -19.79 -25.74 -24.92
C LEU A 15 -20.71 -25.05 -23.90
N ILE A 16 -21.68 -25.78 -23.35
CA ILE A 16 -22.58 -25.23 -22.31
C ILE A 16 -21.81 -24.89 -21.04
N VAL A 17 -20.89 -25.73 -20.60
CA VAL A 17 -20.08 -25.50 -19.40
C VAL A 17 -19.22 -24.25 -19.57
N VAL A 18 -18.54 -24.11 -20.69
CA VAL A 18 -17.73 -22.91 -20.99
C VAL A 18 -18.60 -21.66 -21.05
N ALA A 19 -19.80 -21.72 -21.67
CA ALA A 19 -20.72 -20.58 -21.73
C ALA A 19 -21.14 -20.12 -20.32
N ILE A 20 -21.47 -21.03 -19.42
CA ILE A 20 -21.84 -20.69 -18.03
C ILE A 20 -20.67 -20.08 -17.28
N ILE A 21 -19.44 -20.62 -17.42
CA ILE A 21 -18.24 -20.09 -16.79
C ILE A 21 -17.97 -18.66 -17.27
N LEU A 22 -18.09 -18.38 -18.56
CA LEU A 22 -17.87 -17.06 -19.12
C LEU A 22 -18.88 -16.02 -18.60
N ILE A 23 -20.16 -16.41 -18.44
CA ILE A 23 -21.18 -15.52 -17.87
C ILE A 23 -20.84 -15.18 -16.40
N ILE A 24 -20.48 -16.17 -15.60
CA ILE A 24 -20.10 -15.95 -14.20
C ILE A 24 -18.84 -15.09 -14.12
N ALA A 25 -17.81 -15.40 -14.93
CA ALA A 25 -16.57 -14.65 -14.96
C ALA A 25 -16.76 -13.18 -15.36
N ALA A 26 -17.65 -12.89 -16.34
CA ALA A 26 -17.96 -11.53 -16.77
C ALA A 26 -18.50 -10.64 -15.64
N ILE A 27 -19.23 -11.21 -14.68
CA ILE A 27 -19.76 -10.49 -13.52
C ILE A 27 -18.77 -10.47 -12.36
N ALA A 28 -18.07 -11.59 -12.13
CA ALA A 28 -17.22 -11.76 -10.95
C ALA A 28 -15.89 -10.98 -11.05
N ILE A 29 -15.26 -10.94 -12.23
CA ILE A 29 -13.94 -10.30 -12.41
C ILE A 29 -13.97 -8.81 -12.08
N PRO A 30 -14.87 -7.96 -12.63
CA PRO A 30 -14.90 -6.54 -12.31
C PRO A 30 -15.13 -6.27 -10.81
N ASN A 31 -16.03 -7.05 -10.18
CA ASN A 31 -16.33 -6.91 -8.76
C ASN A 31 -15.14 -7.29 -7.88
N LEU A 32 -14.39 -8.33 -8.25
CA LEU A 32 -13.17 -8.73 -7.56
C LEU A 32 -12.08 -7.65 -7.67
N MET A 33 -11.91 -7.04 -8.84
CA MET A 33 -10.96 -5.94 -9.04
C MET A 33 -11.31 -4.74 -8.17
N ALA A 34 -12.58 -4.33 -8.12
CA ALA A 34 -13.03 -3.23 -7.27
C ALA A 34 -12.79 -3.53 -5.78
N SER A 35 -13.07 -4.76 -5.33
CA SER A 35 -12.84 -5.19 -3.96
C SER A 35 -11.34 -5.19 -3.59
N ARG A 36 -10.48 -5.63 -4.51
CA ARG A 36 -9.02 -5.58 -4.32
C ARG A 36 -8.51 -4.14 -4.21
N MET A 37 -8.97 -3.24 -5.07
CA MET A 37 -8.59 -1.82 -4.98
C MET A 37 -8.99 -1.23 -3.63
N SER A 38 -10.22 -1.48 -3.17
CA SER A 38 -10.69 -0.99 -1.87
C SER A 38 -9.87 -1.55 -0.69
N ALA A 39 -9.49 -2.83 -0.75
CA ALA A 39 -8.62 -3.46 0.25
C ALA A 39 -7.23 -2.82 0.27
N ASN A 40 -6.63 -2.60 -0.91
CA ASN A 40 -5.32 -1.93 -1.03
C ASN A 40 -5.37 -0.49 -0.51
N GLU A 41 -6.41 0.28 -0.84
CA GLU A 41 -6.61 1.64 -0.33
C GLU A 41 -6.72 1.68 1.20
N SER A 42 -7.47 0.73 1.77
CA SER A 42 -7.59 0.61 3.23
C SER A 42 -6.25 0.23 3.89
N SER A 43 -5.50 -0.67 3.25
CA SER A 43 -4.15 -1.04 3.69
C SER A 43 -3.21 0.17 3.62
N ALA A 44 -3.22 0.93 2.52
CA ALA A 44 -2.37 2.11 2.36
C ALA A 44 -2.62 3.17 3.45
N VAL A 45 -3.88 3.39 3.84
CA VAL A 45 -4.21 4.29 4.97
C VAL A 45 -3.63 3.76 6.29
N GLN A 46 -3.71 2.45 6.54
CA GLN A 46 -3.15 1.85 7.75
C GLN A 46 -1.62 1.93 7.77
N GLU A 47 -0.96 1.65 6.63
CA GLU A 47 0.49 1.78 6.48
C GLU A 47 0.94 3.25 6.67
N THR A 48 0.19 4.21 6.12
CA THR A 48 0.45 5.65 6.31
C THR A 48 0.38 6.03 7.80
N ARG A 49 -0.61 5.50 8.53
CA ARG A 49 -0.72 5.70 10.00
C ARG A 49 0.41 5.03 10.76
N ALA A 50 0.81 3.82 10.34
CA ALA A 50 1.92 3.10 10.95
C ALA A 50 3.23 3.88 10.82
N ILE A 51 3.53 4.43 9.63
CA ILE A 51 4.71 5.27 9.40
C ILE A 51 4.65 6.53 10.27
N THR A 52 3.51 7.23 10.29
CA THR A 52 3.35 8.44 11.10
C THR A 52 3.56 8.16 12.59
N THR A 53 3.03 7.05 13.09
CA THR A 53 3.23 6.62 14.49
C THR A 53 4.70 6.28 14.75
N ALA A 54 5.34 5.56 13.82
CA ALA A 54 6.75 5.22 13.89
C ALA A 54 7.64 6.49 13.95
N GLU A 55 7.30 7.54 13.19
CA GLU A 55 8.00 8.82 13.21
C GLU A 55 7.92 9.52 14.57
N VAL A 56 6.76 9.51 15.21
CA VAL A 56 6.59 10.05 16.56
C VAL A 56 7.42 9.27 17.58
N VAL A 57 7.41 7.93 17.48
CA VAL A 57 8.23 7.07 18.35
C VAL A 57 9.72 7.33 18.10
N TYR A 58 10.13 7.41 16.82
CA TYR A 58 11.52 7.67 16.45
C TYR A 58 12.01 9.00 17.01
N SER A 59 11.27 10.09 16.81
CA SER A 59 11.64 11.41 17.32
C SER A 59 11.76 11.46 18.85
N THR A 60 10.89 10.72 19.55
CA THR A 60 10.90 10.64 21.01
C THR A 60 12.04 9.78 21.54
N GLN A 61 12.31 8.64 20.88
CA GLN A 61 13.31 7.68 21.32
C GLN A 61 14.74 8.18 21.10
N TYR A 62 15.01 8.81 19.97
CA TYR A 62 16.35 9.25 19.61
C TYR A 62 16.62 10.73 19.89
N ASN A 63 15.57 11.53 20.11
CA ASN A 63 15.65 12.98 20.37
C ASN A 63 16.45 13.76 19.31
N ILE A 64 16.37 13.32 18.05
CA ILE A 64 17.06 13.90 16.87
C ILE A 64 16.08 14.35 15.77
N GLY A 65 14.81 14.54 16.13
CA GLY A 65 13.76 14.86 15.16
C GLY A 65 13.24 13.63 14.42
N PHE A 66 12.71 13.81 13.22
CA PHE A 66 12.15 12.74 12.39
C PHE A 66 13.23 11.98 11.63
N ALA A 67 12.92 10.78 11.16
CA ALA A 67 13.85 9.91 10.46
C ALA A 67 14.34 10.57 9.15
N PRO A 68 15.63 10.42 8.79
CA PRO A 68 16.17 10.96 7.54
C PRO A 68 15.56 10.31 6.29
N ALA A 69 15.16 9.05 6.39
CA ALA A 69 14.55 8.30 5.30
C ALA A 69 13.66 7.17 5.85
N LEU A 70 12.70 6.71 5.07
CA LEU A 70 11.78 5.65 5.46
C LEU A 70 12.49 4.35 5.89
N VAL A 71 13.61 4.03 5.24
CA VAL A 71 14.42 2.84 5.56
C VAL A 71 14.96 2.86 6.99
N ASN A 72 15.18 4.05 7.58
CA ASN A 72 15.69 4.17 8.95
C ASN A 72 14.66 3.75 10.01
N LEU A 73 13.38 3.75 9.67
CA LEU A 73 12.32 3.22 10.54
C LEU A 73 12.24 1.69 10.52
N GLY A 74 12.78 1.06 9.47
CA GLY A 74 12.74 -0.39 9.28
C GLY A 74 13.71 -1.15 10.20
N ASP A 75 13.56 -2.48 10.17
CA ASP A 75 14.45 -3.39 10.90
C ASP A 75 15.66 -3.77 10.04
N GLY A 76 16.84 -3.45 10.52
CA GLY A 76 18.13 -3.84 9.93
C GLY A 76 18.93 -4.77 10.86
N GLY A 77 18.28 -5.41 11.84
CA GLY A 77 18.90 -6.41 12.72
C GLY A 77 19.57 -5.85 14.00
N SER A 78 19.76 -4.54 14.09
CA SER A 78 20.26 -3.87 15.31
C SER A 78 19.51 -2.56 15.49
N VAL A 79 18.86 -2.40 16.64
CA VAL A 79 18.04 -1.19 16.94
C VAL A 79 18.97 0.02 17.13
N SER A 80 18.84 0.99 16.23
CA SER A 80 19.63 2.24 16.23
C SER A 80 18.86 3.34 15.47
N SER A 81 19.35 4.58 15.48
CA SER A 81 18.76 5.66 14.71
C SER A 81 18.84 5.46 13.18
N THR A 82 19.64 4.53 12.68
CA THR A 82 19.69 4.15 11.26
C THR A 82 18.88 2.88 10.95
N SER A 83 18.31 2.22 11.96
CA SER A 83 17.54 0.98 11.85
C SER A 83 16.69 0.82 13.10
N ALA A 84 15.57 1.55 13.15
CA ALA A 84 14.81 1.68 14.40
C ALA A 84 13.89 0.47 14.72
N GLY A 85 13.59 -0.38 13.72
CA GLY A 85 12.74 -1.55 13.90
C GLY A 85 11.27 -1.22 14.22
N LEU A 86 10.79 -0.05 13.79
CA LEU A 86 9.47 0.46 14.11
C LEU A 86 8.41 0.09 13.04
N ILE A 87 8.86 -0.21 11.82
CA ILE A 87 8.02 -0.70 10.72
C ILE A 87 8.63 -1.94 10.08
N ASP A 88 7.82 -2.73 9.40
CA ASP A 88 8.32 -3.91 8.70
C ASP A 88 9.22 -3.55 7.51
N SER A 89 10.10 -4.47 7.14
CA SER A 89 11.12 -4.25 6.09
C SER A 89 10.52 -4.03 4.70
N VAL A 90 9.33 -4.56 4.41
CA VAL A 90 8.64 -4.37 3.12
C VAL A 90 8.14 -2.94 3.02
N LEU A 91 7.55 -2.41 4.10
CA LEU A 91 7.10 -1.02 4.16
C LEU A 91 8.28 -0.05 4.13
N ALA A 92 9.37 -0.37 4.85
CA ALA A 92 10.59 0.41 4.84
C ALA A 92 11.26 0.50 3.46
N ALA A 93 11.04 -0.51 2.59
CA ALA A 93 11.47 -0.49 1.20
C ALA A 93 10.62 0.45 0.31
N GLY A 94 9.57 1.07 0.85
CA GLY A 94 8.76 2.08 0.17
C GLY A 94 7.66 1.53 -0.74
N SER A 95 7.34 0.22 -0.68
CA SER A 95 6.21 -0.30 -1.47
C SER A 95 5.55 -1.48 -0.78
N LYS A 96 4.20 -1.43 -0.60
CA LYS A 96 3.41 -2.48 0.04
C LYS A 96 1.96 -2.41 -0.42
N SER A 97 1.29 -3.55 -0.49
CA SER A 97 -0.15 -3.65 -0.80
C SER A 97 -0.59 -2.91 -2.08
N GLY A 98 0.27 -2.88 -3.13
CA GLY A 98 -0.04 -2.20 -4.39
C GLY A 98 0.11 -0.67 -4.35
N TYR A 99 0.71 -0.12 -3.28
CA TYR A 99 1.02 1.30 -3.10
C TYR A 99 2.54 1.53 -2.99
N SER A 100 2.99 2.68 -3.47
CA SER A 100 4.33 3.22 -3.23
C SER A 100 4.26 4.32 -2.17
N PHE A 101 5.23 4.32 -1.27
CA PHE A 101 5.35 5.26 -0.16
C PHE A 101 6.58 6.14 -0.40
N THR A 102 6.34 7.39 -0.81
CA THR A 102 7.41 8.38 -1.06
C THR A 102 7.53 9.27 0.17
N TYR A 103 8.63 9.09 0.88
CA TYR A 103 8.95 9.84 2.10
C TYR A 103 9.98 10.92 1.82
N ALA A 104 9.79 12.08 2.41
CA ALA A 104 10.77 13.17 2.39
C ALA A 104 10.91 13.78 3.78
N ALA A 105 12.13 13.76 4.32
CA ALA A 105 12.51 14.48 5.51
C ALA A 105 12.77 15.95 5.17
N LEU A 106 12.24 16.87 5.96
CA LEU A 106 12.20 18.30 5.64
C LEU A 106 12.71 19.14 6.82
N ASN A 107 13.08 20.39 6.51
CA ASN A 107 13.52 21.40 7.48
C ASN A 107 14.63 20.90 8.42
N PRO A 108 15.82 20.52 7.89
CA PRO A 108 16.95 20.14 8.73
C PRO A 108 17.43 21.33 9.57
N ASP A 109 17.78 21.09 10.84
CA ASP A 109 18.49 22.06 11.66
C ASP A 109 20.01 22.07 11.36
N ALA A 110 20.76 22.87 12.10
CA ALA A 110 22.22 22.97 11.93
C ALA A 110 22.98 21.66 12.23
N ALA A 111 22.35 20.71 12.95
CA ALA A 111 22.88 19.39 13.27
C ALA A 111 22.34 18.29 12.32
N THR A 112 21.62 18.69 11.26
CA THR A 112 20.96 17.79 10.30
C THR A 112 19.83 16.92 10.90
N HIS A 113 19.17 17.41 11.97
CA HIS A 113 17.97 16.79 12.52
C HIS A 113 16.75 17.37 11.81
N TYR A 114 15.88 16.51 11.30
CA TYR A 114 14.70 16.92 10.53
C TYR A 114 13.53 17.28 11.46
N GLN A 115 12.98 18.49 11.25
CA GLN A 115 11.90 19.03 12.10
C GLN A 115 10.50 18.77 11.52
N SER A 116 10.43 18.28 10.28
CA SER A 116 9.19 17.90 9.63
C SER A 116 9.44 16.81 8.58
N PHE A 117 8.37 16.16 8.16
CA PHE A 117 8.40 15.20 7.06
C PHE A 117 7.15 15.33 6.21
N SER A 118 7.20 14.77 5.02
CA SER A 118 6.03 14.50 4.19
C SER A 118 6.05 13.07 3.68
N LEU A 119 4.89 12.48 3.57
CA LEU A 119 4.69 11.12 3.09
C LEU A 119 3.57 11.11 2.08
N ASN A 120 3.85 10.67 0.87
CA ASN A 120 2.88 10.37 -0.16
C ASN A 120 2.70 8.85 -0.30
N SER A 121 1.46 8.41 -0.42
CA SER A 121 1.10 7.01 -0.66
C SER A 121 0.28 6.94 -1.94
N ASP A 122 0.93 6.54 -3.02
CA ASP A 122 0.37 6.54 -4.37
C ASP A 122 0.17 5.11 -4.89
N PRO A 123 -0.93 4.81 -5.61
CA PRO A 123 -1.14 3.50 -6.19
C PRO A 123 -0.07 3.20 -7.26
N LEU A 124 0.56 2.02 -7.21
CA LEU A 124 1.55 1.60 -8.21
C LEU A 124 0.97 1.56 -9.63
N ASN A 125 -0.31 1.19 -9.75
CA ASN A 125 -1.06 1.18 -11.00
C ASN A 125 -2.43 1.78 -10.76
N ALA A 126 -2.60 3.07 -11.09
CA ALA A 126 -3.86 3.78 -10.94
C ALA A 126 -5.00 3.06 -11.70
N GLY A 127 -6.13 2.83 -11.03
CA GLY A 127 -7.27 2.08 -11.57
C GLY A 127 -7.17 0.55 -11.47
N TYR A 128 -6.03 -0.01 -11.01
CA TYR A 128 -5.85 -1.45 -10.76
C TYR A 128 -5.48 -1.75 -9.31
N SER A 129 -4.44 -1.09 -8.77
CA SER A 129 -4.05 -1.26 -7.37
C SER A 129 -4.82 -0.35 -6.42
N GLY A 130 -5.29 0.81 -6.90
CA GLY A 130 -6.09 1.79 -6.19
C GLY A 130 -6.42 2.98 -7.07
N ARG A 131 -7.23 3.91 -6.57
CA ARG A 131 -7.57 5.18 -7.21
C ARG A 131 -7.21 6.37 -6.35
N LYS A 132 -7.15 6.18 -5.02
CA LYS A 132 -6.90 7.25 -4.06
C LYS A 132 -5.41 7.42 -3.84
N HIS A 133 -4.99 8.65 -3.82
CA HIS A 133 -3.66 9.09 -3.43
C HIS A 133 -3.75 9.67 -2.03
N PHE A 134 -2.84 9.32 -1.14
CA PHE A 134 -2.86 9.80 0.24
C PHE A 134 -1.61 10.63 0.53
N PHE A 135 -1.77 11.61 1.41
CA PHE A 135 -0.70 12.46 1.90
C PHE A 135 -0.81 12.58 3.41
N THR A 136 0.31 12.60 4.10
CA THR A 136 0.40 13.02 5.50
C THR A 136 1.72 13.73 5.77
N ASP A 137 1.77 14.45 6.86
CA ASP A 137 2.94 15.17 7.34
C ASP A 137 3.04 15.04 8.89
N GLN A 138 3.91 15.86 9.51
CA GLN A 138 4.10 15.89 10.97
C GLN A 138 2.83 16.22 11.77
N THR A 139 1.74 16.70 11.13
CA THR A 139 0.45 16.93 11.78
C THR A 139 -0.37 15.65 11.97
N ALA A 140 0.07 14.54 11.37
CA ALA A 140 -0.59 13.23 11.37
C ALA A 140 -2.00 13.24 10.72
N VAL A 141 -2.35 14.30 10.00
CA VAL A 141 -3.60 14.39 9.25
C VAL A 141 -3.44 13.72 7.89
N ILE A 142 -4.20 12.66 7.63
CA ILE A 142 -4.20 11.99 6.33
C ILE A 142 -5.16 12.72 5.40
N ARG A 143 -4.68 13.07 4.22
CA ARG A 143 -5.42 13.76 3.16
C ARG A 143 -5.56 12.87 1.95
N VAL A 144 -6.57 13.09 1.13
CA VAL A 144 -6.85 12.25 -0.04
C VAL A 144 -7.10 13.07 -1.29
N ASN A 145 -6.56 12.60 -2.41
CA ASN A 145 -6.86 13.05 -3.77
C ASN A 145 -7.24 11.85 -4.64
N LEU A 146 -8.11 12.04 -5.64
CA LEU A 146 -8.61 10.96 -6.50
C LEU A 146 -7.96 10.94 -7.88
N THR A 147 -7.20 11.96 -8.24
CA THR A 147 -6.72 12.15 -9.63
C THR A 147 -5.22 12.34 -9.73
N THR A 148 -4.58 12.86 -8.69
CA THR A 148 -3.15 13.17 -8.66
C THR A 148 -2.59 12.89 -7.27
N THR A 149 -1.26 12.84 -7.16
CA THR A 149 -0.57 12.76 -5.86
C THR A 149 -1.15 13.79 -4.89
N SER A 150 -1.52 13.34 -3.70
CA SER A 150 -2.18 14.18 -2.70
C SER A 150 -1.20 15.17 -2.06
N THR A 151 -1.71 16.29 -1.58
CA THR A 151 -0.94 17.40 -1.01
C THR A 151 -1.57 17.91 0.30
N VAL A 152 -0.88 18.82 0.97
CA VAL A 152 -1.38 19.50 2.19
C VAL A 152 -2.69 20.28 1.97
N ALA A 153 -3.03 20.63 0.73
CA ALA A 153 -4.23 21.39 0.38
C ALA A 153 -5.48 20.49 0.19
N ASP A 154 -5.30 19.17 0.09
CA ASP A 154 -6.39 18.24 -0.15
C ASP A 154 -7.22 17.97 1.11
N PRO A 155 -8.48 17.49 0.97
CA PRO A 155 -9.34 17.20 2.11
C PRO A 155 -8.78 16.07 2.98
N ALA A 156 -8.96 16.23 4.29
CA ALA A 156 -8.65 15.19 5.28
C ALA A 156 -9.70 14.08 5.27
N ILE A 157 -9.29 12.86 5.67
CA ILE A 157 -10.16 11.67 5.83
C ILE A 157 -10.29 11.26 7.28
#